data_deaf318d1902b057563d451363c1cf3f
#
_entry.id   deaf318d1902b057563d451363c1cf3f
#
_cell.length_a   1.000
_cell.length_b   1.000
_cell.length_c   1.000
_cell.angle_alpha   90.00
_cell.angle_beta   90.00
_cell.angle_gamma   90.00
#
_symmetry.space_group_name_H-M   'P 1'
#
loop_
_entity.id
_entity.type
_entity.pdbx_description
1 polymer ?
#
loop_
_entity_poly.entity_id
_entity_poly.type
_entity_poly.pdbx_seq_one_letter_code
_entity_poly.pdbx_strand_id
1 'polypeptide(L)'
;MPLRRVTPPRCQGCSPDVECVETQTEPLTTAPRPSLRKTTGLGIGRGAYRPHLAVISGPPSNLTAGSLIRQQSRKGRGLKRTGDVVFSLAVLGLGSPVLLLLACLIKLSSPGPVFYVQRRVGRDYQRFGCIKFRTMRPDADVVLEKVLSEDPELRAEYERDFKLKSDPRITWVGKFLRRSSLDELPQFINVLRGEMSVVGPRPIVDKELTRYGPYMDEVAAVRPGLTGLWQVSGRNNLSYKKRVKLDLAYARGRSFVLDFAIILRTFGVLLLPMDRGAY
;
A
#
# COMPACT_ATOMS: atom_id res chain seq x y z
N MET A 1 19.81 54.06 -27.96
CA MET A 1 20.09 52.66 -28.27
C MET A 1 18.80 51.98 -28.57
N PRO A 2 18.55 51.49 -29.81
CA PRO A 2 17.29 50.88 -30.20
C PRO A 2 17.23 49.43 -29.85
N LEU A 3 16.06 48.97 -29.34
CA LEU A 3 15.73 47.64 -28.99
C LEU A 3 15.68 46.73 -30.23
N ARG A 4 16.45 45.65 -30.24
CA ARG A 4 16.42 44.60 -31.25
C ARG A 4 15.11 43.77 -31.12
N ARG A 5 14.33 43.72 -32.18
CA ARG A 5 13.21 42.75 -32.37
C ARG A 5 13.81 41.37 -32.59
N VAL A 6 13.43 40.44 -31.71
CA VAL A 6 13.68 39.01 -31.90
C VAL A 6 12.51 38.40 -32.67
N THR A 7 12.77 37.89 -33.87
CA THR A 7 11.82 37.15 -34.68
C THR A 7 11.71 35.71 -34.15
N PRO A 8 10.49 35.12 -34.04
CA PRO A 8 10.32 33.73 -33.65
C PRO A 8 10.72 32.76 -34.76
N PRO A 9 11.16 31.53 -34.44
CA PRO A 9 11.56 30.52 -35.41
C PRO A 9 10.34 30.01 -36.23
N ARG A 10 10.53 29.88 -37.54
CA ARG A 10 9.57 29.24 -38.49
C ARG A 10 9.48 27.77 -38.24
N CYS A 11 8.28 27.24 -38.01
CA CYS A 11 7.98 25.83 -38.09
C CYS A 11 7.99 25.36 -39.58
N GLN A 12 8.91 24.45 -39.92
CA GLN A 12 8.90 23.73 -41.18
C GLN A 12 8.07 22.46 -41.01
N GLY A 13 6.96 22.33 -41.76
CA GLY A 13 6.26 21.05 -41.90
C GLY A 13 4.78 21.03 -41.45
N CYS A 14 3.97 22.02 -41.77
CA CYS A 14 2.50 21.91 -41.65
C CYS A 14 1.86 21.90 -43.03
N SER A 15 0.99 20.89 -43.28
CA SER A 15 0.11 20.75 -44.44
C SER A 15 -1.03 21.78 -44.38
N PRO A 16 -1.61 22.22 -45.55
CA PRO A 16 -2.42 23.44 -45.64
C PRO A 16 -3.89 23.36 -45.19
N ASP A 17 -4.34 22.28 -44.52
CA ASP A 17 -5.79 22.09 -44.23
C ASP A 17 -6.12 21.87 -42.73
N VAL A 18 -5.39 22.50 -41.79
CA VAL A 18 -5.77 22.48 -40.38
C VAL A 18 -5.90 23.90 -39.86
N GLU A 19 -7.13 24.33 -39.61
CA GLU A 19 -7.51 25.58 -38.94
C GLU A 19 -6.99 25.56 -37.48
N CYS A 20 -6.08 26.47 -37.15
CA CYS A 20 -5.62 26.66 -35.77
C CYS A 20 -6.69 27.41 -34.97
N VAL A 21 -7.31 26.75 -33.99
CA VAL A 21 -8.17 27.39 -32.99
C VAL A 21 -7.29 28.15 -32.01
N GLU A 22 -7.34 29.46 -32.09
CA GLU A 22 -6.65 30.40 -31.21
C GLU A 22 -7.39 30.46 -29.84
N THR A 23 -6.81 29.86 -28.79
CA THR A 23 -7.30 30.02 -27.41
C THR A 23 -6.87 31.41 -26.92
N GLN A 24 -7.81 32.33 -26.84
CA GLN A 24 -7.66 33.65 -26.21
C GLN A 24 -7.52 33.47 -24.70
N THR A 25 -6.33 33.78 -24.15
CA THR A 25 -6.12 33.98 -22.72
C THR A 25 -6.45 35.44 -22.38
N GLU A 26 -7.57 35.67 -21.68
CA GLU A 26 -7.91 36.95 -21.09
C GLU A 26 -6.98 37.32 -19.95
N PRO A 27 -6.55 38.59 -19.77
CA PRO A 27 -5.72 39.02 -18.65
C PRO A 27 -6.58 39.23 -17.40
N LEU A 28 -6.08 38.67 -16.26
CA LEU A 28 -6.63 38.86 -14.94
C LEU A 28 -6.65 40.34 -14.54
N THR A 29 -7.84 40.94 -14.49
CA THR A 29 -8.08 42.29 -13.96
C THR A 29 -8.04 42.24 -12.42
N THR A 30 -7.18 43.05 -11.84
CA THR A 30 -7.05 43.28 -10.39
C THR A 30 -8.29 44.01 -9.87
N ALA A 31 -9.07 43.32 -9.01
CA ALA A 31 -10.17 43.95 -8.25
C ALA A 31 -9.67 44.57 -6.93
N PRO A 32 -10.21 45.73 -6.51
CA PRO A 32 -9.75 46.47 -5.35
C PRO A 32 -10.24 45.84 -4.01
N ARG A 33 -9.42 45.97 -2.96
CA ARG A 33 -9.74 45.53 -1.59
C ARG A 33 -10.94 46.30 -1.02
N PRO A 34 -11.95 45.63 -0.44
CA PRO A 34 -12.96 46.31 0.35
C PRO A 34 -12.49 46.52 1.80
N SER A 35 -12.74 47.75 2.29
CA SER A 35 -12.52 48.22 3.64
C SER A 35 -13.38 47.50 4.69
N LEU A 36 -12.78 47.20 5.84
CA LEU A 36 -13.46 46.68 7.04
C LEU A 36 -14.49 47.66 7.60
N ARG A 37 -15.77 47.33 7.51
CA ARG A 37 -16.82 47.92 8.31
C ARG A 37 -17.33 46.88 9.33
N LYS A 38 -17.18 47.23 10.61
CA LYS A 38 -17.77 46.45 11.71
C LYS A 38 -19.30 46.56 11.67
N THR A 39 -19.99 45.44 11.54
CA THR A 39 -21.41 45.33 11.92
C THR A 39 -21.58 44.01 12.67
N THR A 40 -22.14 44.17 13.84
CA THR A 40 -22.66 43.18 14.77
C THR A 40 -23.81 42.38 14.18
N GLY A 41 -23.81 41.05 14.36
CA GLY A 41 -25.04 40.27 14.45
C GLY A 41 -25.38 39.36 13.25
N LEU A 42 -25.67 38.15 13.59
CA LEU A 42 -26.28 37.01 12.87
C LEU A 42 -25.38 36.21 11.90
N GLY A 43 -25.12 34.99 12.34
CA GLY A 43 -24.39 33.96 11.61
C GLY A 43 -25.17 33.40 10.41
N ILE A 44 -24.46 33.30 9.31
CA ILE A 44 -24.77 32.33 8.25
C ILE A 44 -23.40 31.76 7.76
N GLY A 45 -23.31 30.46 7.84
CA GLY A 45 -22.06 29.71 7.69
C GLY A 45 -21.44 29.75 6.30
N ARG A 46 -20.13 29.82 6.29
CA ARG A 46 -19.30 29.43 5.13
C ARG A 46 -19.12 27.91 5.14
N GLY A 47 -19.71 27.24 4.17
CA GLY A 47 -19.56 25.82 3.94
C GLY A 47 -18.13 25.48 3.52
N ALA A 48 -17.35 25.00 4.50
CA ALA A 48 -16.26 24.08 4.21
C ALA A 48 -16.89 22.70 4.09
N TYR A 49 -16.64 22.01 2.97
CA TYR A 49 -17.06 20.63 2.76
C TYR A 49 -16.43 19.74 3.85
N ARG A 50 -17.15 19.56 4.94
CA ARG A 50 -16.93 18.50 5.91
C ARG A 50 -17.86 17.36 5.51
N PRO A 51 -17.39 16.15 5.27
CA PRO A 51 -18.29 15.02 5.12
C PRO A 51 -19.09 14.89 6.41
N HIS A 52 -20.41 15.02 6.31
CA HIS A 52 -21.32 14.80 7.41
C HIS A 52 -21.21 13.35 7.87
N LEU A 53 -20.43 13.12 8.92
CA LEU A 53 -20.60 11.97 9.80
C LEU A 53 -21.88 12.23 10.56
N ALA A 54 -22.98 11.54 10.20
CA ALA A 54 -24.18 11.47 11.00
C ALA A 54 -23.75 10.96 12.38
N VAL A 55 -23.81 11.83 13.36
CA VAL A 55 -23.63 11.49 14.77
C VAL A 55 -24.82 10.65 15.16
N ILE A 56 -24.68 9.33 15.11
CA ILE A 56 -25.55 8.42 15.84
C ILE A 56 -25.20 8.70 17.31
N SER A 57 -26.12 9.34 18.02
CA SER A 57 -26.06 9.59 19.46
C SER A 57 -26.02 8.26 20.21
N GLY A 58 -24.82 7.72 20.40
CA GLY A 58 -24.52 6.67 21.37
C GLY A 58 -24.14 7.29 22.70
N PRO A 59 -24.11 6.52 23.80
CA PRO A 59 -23.81 7.04 25.13
C PRO A 59 -22.46 7.75 25.18
N PRO A 60 -22.28 8.77 26.03
CA PRO A 60 -21.05 9.56 26.10
C PRO A 60 -19.94 8.72 26.69
N SER A 61 -19.16 8.10 25.87
CA SER A 61 -17.88 7.54 26.27
C SER A 61 -16.80 8.21 25.44
N ASN A 62 -15.95 8.99 26.09
CA ASN A 62 -14.77 9.66 25.52
C ASN A 62 -13.67 8.68 25.05
N LEU A 63 -14.05 7.44 24.75
CA LEU A 63 -13.16 6.38 24.30
C LEU A 63 -13.60 5.95 22.90
N THR A 64 -12.82 6.31 21.89
CA THR A 64 -12.99 5.77 20.52
C THR A 64 -12.74 4.26 20.55
N ALA A 65 -13.37 3.48 19.65
CA ALA A 65 -13.14 2.04 19.54
C ALA A 65 -11.65 1.71 19.45
N GLY A 66 -10.85 2.55 18.76
CA GLY A 66 -9.40 2.44 18.70
C GLY A 66 -8.71 2.60 20.06
N SER A 67 -9.25 3.44 20.97
CA SER A 67 -8.68 3.60 22.32
C SER A 67 -8.97 2.40 23.22
N LEU A 68 -10.15 1.78 23.10
CA LEU A 68 -10.50 0.54 23.80
C LEU A 68 -9.64 -0.63 23.35
N ILE A 69 -9.43 -0.78 22.05
CA ILE A 69 -8.50 -1.77 21.47
C ILE A 69 -7.08 -1.52 21.98
N ARG A 70 -6.66 -0.27 22.08
CA ARG A 70 -5.36 0.13 22.64
C ARG A 70 -5.20 -0.22 24.11
N GLN A 71 -6.27 -0.07 24.90
CA GLN A 71 -6.22 -0.31 26.36
C GLN A 71 -6.25 -1.80 26.71
N GLN A 72 -7.08 -2.60 26.05
CA GLN A 72 -7.14 -4.05 26.22
C GLN A 72 -5.84 -4.77 25.86
N SER A 73 -5.05 -4.14 24.97
CA SER A 73 -3.79 -4.65 24.44
C SER A 73 -2.57 -4.51 25.36
N ARG A 74 -2.64 -3.81 26.49
CA ARG A 74 -1.42 -3.52 27.28
C ARG A 74 -0.78 -4.77 27.91
N LYS A 75 -1.57 -5.70 28.46
CA LYS A 75 -1.06 -6.91 29.16
C LYS A 75 -0.47 -7.99 28.22
N GLY A 76 -0.97 -8.13 27.00
CA GLY A 76 -0.48 -9.13 26.03
C GLY A 76 0.62 -8.66 25.07
N ARG A 77 0.89 -7.35 25.02
CA ARG A 77 1.82 -6.76 24.02
C ARG A 77 3.27 -7.17 24.18
N GLY A 78 3.73 -7.34 25.42
CA GLY A 78 5.09 -7.77 25.71
C GLY A 78 5.34 -9.19 25.20
N LEU A 79 4.49 -10.14 25.61
CA LEU A 79 4.60 -11.56 25.23
C LEU A 79 4.53 -11.74 23.72
N LYS A 80 3.56 -11.10 23.06
CA LYS A 80 3.48 -11.12 21.58
C LYS A 80 4.76 -10.59 20.95
N ARG A 81 5.29 -9.47 21.44
CA ARG A 81 6.51 -8.87 20.89
C ARG A 81 7.72 -9.78 21.06
N THR A 82 7.87 -10.41 22.23
CA THR A 82 8.94 -11.39 22.48
C THR A 82 8.80 -12.58 21.52
N GLY A 83 7.59 -13.12 21.35
CA GLY A 83 7.31 -14.19 20.38
C GLY A 83 7.65 -13.79 18.94
N ASP A 84 7.23 -12.59 18.51
CA ASP A 84 7.54 -12.05 17.18
C ASP A 84 9.07 -11.97 16.96
N VAL A 85 9.82 -11.48 17.95
CA VAL A 85 11.28 -11.33 17.86
C VAL A 85 11.97 -12.69 17.82
N VAL A 86 11.63 -13.60 18.75
CA VAL A 86 12.22 -14.95 18.81
C VAL A 86 11.95 -15.72 17.51
N PHE A 87 10.71 -15.69 17.04
CA PHE A 87 10.34 -16.35 15.79
C PHE A 87 11.11 -15.77 14.59
N SER A 88 11.22 -14.43 14.52
CA SER A 88 11.95 -13.77 13.43
C SER A 88 13.44 -14.08 13.44
N LEU A 89 14.06 -14.10 14.62
CA LEU A 89 15.46 -14.49 14.76
C LEU A 89 15.69 -15.95 14.34
N ALA A 90 14.79 -16.86 14.74
CA ALA A 90 14.85 -18.25 14.33
C ALA A 90 14.74 -18.41 12.81
N VAL A 91 13.75 -17.74 12.18
CA VAL A 91 13.56 -17.81 10.71
C VAL A 91 14.75 -17.20 9.96
N LEU A 92 15.26 -16.05 10.38
CA LEU A 92 16.41 -15.41 9.72
C LEU A 92 17.71 -16.19 9.97
N GLY A 93 17.93 -16.69 11.17
CA GLY A 93 19.13 -17.46 11.53
C GLY A 93 19.17 -18.81 10.81
N LEU A 94 18.14 -19.65 11.02
CA LEU A 94 18.06 -20.97 10.38
C LEU A 94 17.87 -20.88 8.86
N GLY A 95 17.16 -19.85 8.39
CA GLY A 95 16.92 -19.60 6.98
C GLY A 95 18.07 -18.90 6.26
N SER A 96 19.12 -18.44 6.97
CA SER A 96 20.20 -17.66 6.36
C SER A 96 20.87 -18.32 5.17
N PRO A 97 21.17 -19.64 5.10
CA PRO A 97 21.73 -20.27 3.92
C PRO A 97 20.79 -20.15 2.71
N VAL A 98 19.48 -20.35 2.92
CA VAL A 98 18.47 -20.23 1.88
C VAL A 98 18.35 -18.78 1.42
N LEU A 99 18.33 -17.80 2.35
CA LEU A 99 18.29 -16.38 2.02
C LEU A 99 19.50 -15.95 1.18
N LEU A 100 20.69 -16.42 1.50
CA LEU A 100 21.90 -16.17 0.73
C LEU A 100 21.82 -16.78 -0.67
N LEU A 101 21.37 -18.03 -0.78
CA LEU A 101 21.17 -18.69 -2.08
C LEU A 101 20.19 -17.90 -2.96
N LEU A 102 19.03 -17.48 -2.38
CA LEU A 102 18.06 -16.69 -3.10
C LEU A 102 18.62 -15.33 -3.51
N ALA A 103 19.41 -14.69 -2.66
CA ALA A 103 20.09 -13.43 -2.98
C ALA A 103 21.05 -13.61 -4.19
N CYS A 104 21.85 -14.69 -4.22
CA CYS A 104 22.70 -15.02 -5.34
C CYS A 104 21.90 -15.26 -6.63
N LEU A 105 20.83 -16.06 -6.57
CA LEU A 105 19.96 -16.32 -7.73
C LEU A 105 19.33 -15.04 -8.28
N ILE A 106 18.87 -14.13 -7.43
CA ILE A 106 18.33 -12.84 -7.84
C ILE A 106 19.40 -12.01 -8.54
N LYS A 107 20.62 -11.97 -7.99
CA LYS A 107 21.73 -11.21 -8.54
C LYS A 107 22.18 -11.75 -9.91
N LEU A 108 22.15 -13.07 -10.08
CA LEU A 108 22.45 -13.74 -11.36
C LEU A 108 21.33 -13.58 -12.40
N SER A 109 20.06 -13.47 -11.95
CA SER A 109 18.93 -13.38 -12.86
C SER A 109 18.75 -12.01 -13.53
N SER A 110 19.20 -10.94 -12.88
CA SER A 110 19.12 -9.56 -13.41
C SER A 110 20.05 -8.60 -12.67
N PRO A 111 20.60 -7.58 -13.35
CA PRO A 111 21.45 -6.55 -12.72
C PRO A 111 20.67 -5.74 -11.68
N GLY A 112 21.37 -5.16 -10.68
CA GLY A 112 20.79 -4.26 -9.67
C GLY A 112 20.70 -4.84 -8.26
N PRO A 113 19.98 -4.18 -7.32
CA PRO A 113 19.91 -4.56 -5.90
C PRO A 113 19.14 -5.87 -5.72
N VAL A 114 19.49 -6.64 -4.67
CA VAL A 114 18.80 -7.88 -4.28
C VAL A 114 17.46 -7.59 -3.64
N PHE A 115 17.40 -6.52 -2.85
CA PHE A 115 16.22 -6.12 -2.11
C PHE A 115 15.46 -5.01 -2.84
N TYR A 116 14.15 -5.04 -2.68
CA TYR A 116 13.22 -3.99 -3.05
C TYR A 116 12.51 -3.49 -1.79
N VAL A 117 12.43 -2.18 -1.61
CA VAL A 117 11.79 -1.55 -0.45
C VAL A 117 10.56 -0.81 -0.92
N GLN A 118 9.39 -1.21 -0.44
CA GLN A 118 8.12 -0.58 -0.77
C GLN A 118 7.57 0.19 0.42
N ARG A 119 7.24 1.47 0.22
CA ARG A 119 6.60 2.29 1.26
C ARG A 119 5.21 1.75 1.59
N ARG A 120 4.94 1.49 2.85
CA ARG A 120 3.69 0.95 3.37
C ARG A 120 3.23 1.71 4.61
N VAL A 121 1.93 1.63 4.88
CA VAL A 121 1.31 2.19 6.09
C VAL A 121 1.32 1.12 7.18
N GLY A 122 1.90 1.47 8.32
CA GLY A 122 1.99 0.64 9.51
C GLY A 122 1.07 1.12 10.62
N ARG A 123 1.42 0.71 11.86
CA ARG A 123 0.66 1.08 13.04
C ARG A 123 0.66 2.60 13.26
N ASP A 124 -0.49 3.11 13.74
CA ASP A 124 -0.70 4.54 14.02
C ASP A 124 -0.38 5.44 12.79
N TYR A 125 -0.64 4.91 11.58
CA TYR A 125 -0.36 5.56 10.29
C TYR A 125 1.13 5.84 10.02
N GLN A 126 2.04 5.29 10.81
CA GLN A 126 3.48 5.44 10.59
C GLN A 126 3.88 4.71 9.30
N ARG A 127 4.49 5.44 8.38
CA ARG A 127 4.98 4.85 7.13
C ARG A 127 6.34 4.22 7.35
N PHE A 128 6.53 3.02 6.78
CA PHE A 128 7.78 2.28 6.85
C PHE A 128 8.16 1.67 5.51
N GLY A 129 9.41 1.28 5.37
CA GLY A 129 9.92 0.59 4.20
C GLY A 129 9.78 -0.93 4.34
N CYS A 130 8.78 -1.51 3.69
CA CYS A 130 8.56 -2.96 3.66
C CYS A 130 9.60 -3.62 2.75
N ILE A 131 10.49 -4.42 3.33
CA ILE A 131 11.63 -5.03 2.64
C ILE A 131 11.19 -6.35 2.00
N LYS A 132 11.50 -6.52 0.71
CA LYS A 132 11.25 -7.76 -0.05
C LYS A 132 12.45 -8.14 -0.89
N PHE A 133 12.52 -9.37 -1.31
CA PHE A 133 13.38 -9.71 -2.44
C PHE A 133 12.85 -9.11 -3.73
N ARG A 134 13.77 -8.66 -4.59
CA ARG A 134 13.41 -8.14 -5.90
C ARG A 134 12.93 -9.28 -6.80
N THR A 135 11.72 -9.14 -7.31
CA THR A 135 11.08 -10.12 -8.21
C THR A 135 10.89 -9.58 -9.62
N MET A 136 11.11 -8.29 -9.82
CA MET A 136 10.97 -7.60 -11.10
C MET A 136 12.32 -7.10 -11.61
N ARG A 137 12.39 -6.85 -12.91
CA ARG A 137 13.54 -6.23 -13.58
C ARG A 137 13.72 -4.78 -13.07
N PRO A 138 14.95 -4.22 -13.16
CA PRO A 138 15.20 -2.84 -12.75
C PRO A 138 14.42 -1.79 -13.57
N ASP A 139 14.18 -2.09 -14.85
CA ASP A 139 13.43 -1.28 -15.82
C ASP A 139 11.92 -1.55 -15.81
N ALA A 140 11.39 -2.10 -14.71
CA ALA A 140 10.00 -2.53 -14.60
C ALA A 140 8.97 -1.43 -14.91
N ASP A 141 9.23 -0.18 -14.52
CA ASP A 141 8.31 0.92 -14.77
C ASP A 141 8.27 1.28 -16.27
N VAL A 142 9.41 1.31 -16.94
CA VAL A 142 9.51 1.56 -18.39
C VAL A 142 8.81 0.45 -19.18
N VAL A 143 9.04 -0.81 -18.79
CA VAL A 143 8.38 -1.97 -19.42
C VAL A 143 6.87 -1.90 -19.21
N LEU A 144 6.39 -1.48 -18.02
CA LEU A 144 4.96 -1.32 -17.76
C LEU A 144 4.35 -0.26 -18.68
N GLU A 145 4.94 0.92 -18.73
CA GLU A 145 4.45 2.03 -19.54
C GLU A 145 4.34 1.62 -21.01
N LYS A 146 5.38 0.95 -21.54
CA LYS A 146 5.39 0.42 -22.89
C LYS A 146 4.24 -0.56 -23.13
N VAL A 147 4.09 -1.58 -22.27
CA VAL A 147 3.06 -2.62 -22.39
C VAL A 147 1.65 -2.00 -22.32
N LEU A 148 1.42 -1.05 -21.40
CA LEU A 148 0.12 -0.38 -21.27
C LEU A 148 -0.18 0.59 -22.44
N SER A 149 0.84 1.09 -23.14
CA SER A 149 0.64 1.91 -24.34
C SER A 149 0.36 1.08 -25.59
N GLU A 150 0.90 -0.12 -25.67
CA GLU A 150 0.80 -1.01 -26.86
C GLU A 150 -0.46 -1.91 -26.80
N ASP A 151 -0.97 -2.25 -25.61
CA ASP A 151 -2.07 -3.20 -25.44
C ASP A 151 -3.20 -2.61 -24.57
N PRO A 152 -4.35 -2.23 -25.19
CA PRO A 152 -5.50 -1.68 -24.48
C PRO A 152 -6.15 -2.70 -23.48
N GLU A 153 -6.08 -4.02 -23.77
CA GLU A 153 -6.66 -5.03 -22.88
C GLU A 153 -5.84 -5.17 -21.60
N LEU A 154 -4.50 -5.20 -21.73
CA LEU A 154 -3.60 -5.20 -20.56
C LEU A 154 -3.71 -3.91 -19.76
N ARG A 155 -3.97 -2.77 -20.42
CA ARG A 155 -4.26 -1.51 -19.75
C ARG A 155 -5.52 -1.61 -18.90
N ALA A 156 -6.63 -2.10 -19.47
CA ALA A 156 -7.89 -2.27 -18.74
C ALA A 156 -7.76 -3.26 -17.58
N GLU A 157 -6.99 -4.35 -17.77
CA GLU A 157 -6.70 -5.30 -16.70
C GLU A 157 -5.91 -4.62 -15.55
N TYR A 158 -4.88 -3.84 -15.89
CA TYR A 158 -4.06 -3.15 -14.90
C TYR A 158 -4.83 -2.06 -14.14
N GLU A 159 -5.66 -1.28 -14.83
CA GLU A 159 -6.50 -0.23 -14.21
C GLU A 159 -7.51 -0.83 -13.20
N ARG A 160 -8.04 -2.01 -13.49
CA ARG A 160 -8.98 -2.70 -12.60
C ARG A 160 -8.32 -3.26 -11.34
N ASP A 161 -7.18 -3.94 -11.50
CA ASP A 161 -6.60 -4.78 -10.44
C ASP A 161 -5.22 -4.30 -9.96
N PHE A 162 -4.61 -3.31 -10.64
CA PHE A 162 -3.21 -2.87 -10.47
C PHE A 162 -2.20 -4.02 -10.59
N LYS A 163 -2.58 -5.06 -11.32
CA LYS A 163 -1.79 -6.27 -11.56
C LYS A 163 -2.07 -6.79 -12.96
N LEU A 164 -1.08 -7.44 -13.55
CA LEU A 164 -1.21 -8.20 -14.79
C LEU A 164 -1.09 -9.68 -14.46
N LYS A 165 -1.95 -10.53 -15.05
CA LYS A 165 -1.90 -11.99 -14.90
C LYS A 165 -0.59 -12.56 -15.44
N SER A 166 -0.16 -12.08 -16.61
CA SER A 166 1.13 -12.40 -17.21
C SER A 166 2.00 -11.14 -17.24
N ASP A 167 2.64 -10.82 -16.12
CA ASP A 167 3.42 -9.60 -15.97
C ASP A 167 4.84 -9.80 -16.55
N PRO A 168 5.20 -9.15 -17.69
CA PRO A 168 6.49 -9.31 -18.35
C PRO A 168 7.66 -8.71 -17.55
N ARG A 169 7.38 -7.92 -16.53
CA ARG A 169 8.37 -7.32 -15.64
C ARG A 169 8.97 -8.33 -14.67
N ILE A 170 8.27 -9.45 -14.43
CA ILE A 170 8.68 -10.44 -13.43
C ILE A 170 9.74 -11.36 -14.02
N THR A 171 10.89 -11.45 -13.35
CA THR A 171 11.96 -12.39 -13.73
C THR A 171 11.53 -13.84 -13.48
N TRP A 172 12.22 -14.81 -14.09
CA TRP A 172 11.93 -16.24 -13.88
C TRP A 172 12.14 -16.64 -12.40
N VAL A 173 13.20 -16.14 -11.74
CA VAL A 173 13.40 -16.28 -10.30
C VAL A 173 12.28 -15.59 -9.53
N GLY A 174 11.87 -14.40 -9.97
CA GLY A 174 10.78 -13.65 -9.36
C GLY A 174 9.44 -14.38 -9.39
N LYS A 175 9.13 -15.10 -10.48
CA LYS A 175 7.94 -15.96 -10.57
C LYS A 175 7.97 -17.06 -9.49
N PHE A 176 9.09 -17.74 -9.33
CA PHE A 176 9.27 -18.77 -8.30
C PHE A 176 9.12 -18.16 -6.90
N LEU A 177 9.78 -17.04 -6.60
CA LEU A 177 9.72 -16.36 -5.31
C LEU A 177 8.31 -15.95 -4.94
N ARG A 178 7.54 -15.37 -5.88
CA ARG A 178 6.13 -14.96 -5.64
C ARG A 178 5.22 -16.15 -5.41
N ARG A 179 5.37 -17.23 -6.17
CA ARG A 179 4.56 -18.45 -6.00
C ARG A 179 4.80 -19.12 -4.65
N SER A 180 6.06 -19.15 -4.20
CA SER A 180 6.46 -19.70 -2.90
C SER A 180 6.33 -18.72 -1.74
N SER A 181 6.01 -17.44 -1.98
CA SER A 181 6.01 -16.35 -0.99
C SER A 181 7.38 -16.13 -0.31
N LEU A 182 8.45 -16.65 -0.88
CA LEU A 182 9.81 -16.47 -0.36
C LEU A 182 10.33 -15.04 -0.56
N ASP A 183 9.73 -14.28 -1.47
CA ASP A 183 10.04 -12.85 -1.65
C ASP A 183 9.74 -12.01 -0.41
N GLU A 184 8.89 -12.48 0.50
CA GLU A 184 8.50 -11.77 1.71
C GLU A 184 9.38 -12.10 2.94
N LEU A 185 10.28 -13.10 2.85
CA LEU A 185 11.16 -13.47 3.97
C LEU A 185 11.99 -12.29 4.55
N PRO A 186 12.51 -11.34 3.74
CA PRO A 186 13.23 -10.19 4.29
C PRO A 186 12.39 -9.30 5.21
N GLN A 187 11.05 -9.38 5.18
CA GLN A 187 10.17 -8.63 6.08
C GLN A 187 10.33 -9.02 7.55
N PHE A 188 10.92 -10.18 7.87
CA PHE A 188 11.29 -10.50 9.25
C PHE A 188 12.26 -9.47 9.85
N ILE A 189 13.06 -8.77 9.02
CA ILE A 189 13.86 -7.62 9.46
C ILE A 189 12.94 -6.46 9.91
N ASN A 190 11.83 -6.22 9.21
CA ASN A 190 10.85 -5.21 9.63
C ASN A 190 10.17 -5.61 10.95
N VAL A 191 9.95 -6.93 11.16
CA VAL A 191 9.47 -7.42 12.46
C VAL A 191 10.50 -7.13 13.55
N LEU A 192 11.78 -7.42 13.35
CA LEU A 192 12.83 -7.12 14.33
C LEU A 192 12.95 -5.62 14.62
N ARG A 193 12.74 -4.76 13.62
CA ARG A 193 12.71 -3.29 13.80
C ARG A 193 11.46 -2.79 14.55
N GLY A 194 10.42 -3.64 14.71
CA GLY A 194 9.18 -3.28 15.39
C GLY A 194 8.16 -2.56 14.49
N GLU A 195 8.43 -2.47 13.20
CA GLU A 195 7.54 -1.89 12.18
C GLU A 195 6.39 -2.85 11.86
N MET A 196 6.66 -4.16 11.93
CA MET A 196 5.73 -5.26 11.67
C MET A 196 5.65 -6.24 12.84
N SER A 197 4.73 -7.18 12.72
CA SER A 197 4.54 -8.37 13.55
C SER A 197 4.53 -9.61 12.65
N VAL A 198 4.75 -10.79 13.16
CA VAL A 198 4.58 -12.03 12.40
C VAL A 198 3.13 -12.19 11.95
N VAL A 199 2.18 -11.97 12.86
CA VAL A 199 0.74 -12.05 12.57
C VAL A 199 0.09 -10.69 12.77
N GLY A 200 -0.67 -10.23 11.76
CA GLY A 200 -1.36 -8.95 11.79
C GLY A 200 -2.15 -8.67 10.49
N PRO A 201 -2.85 -7.54 10.41
CA PRO A 201 -3.42 -7.06 9.16
C PRO A 201 -2.33 -6.87 8.10
N ARG A 202 -2.67 -7.02 6.83
CA ARG A 202 -1.68 -6.80 5.75
C ARG A 202 -1.21 -5.34 5.72
N PRO A 203 0.10 -5.08 5.56
CA PRO A 203 0.58 -3.73 5.33
C PRO A 203 0.08 -3.20 3.98
N ILE A 204 -0.64 -2.08 4.00
CA ILE A 204 -1.32 -1.47 2.85
C ILE A 204 -0.50 -0.31 2.26
N VAL A 205 -0.75 0.01 1.00
CA VAL A 205 -0.21 1.23 0.37
C VAL A 205 -1.16 2.42 0.59
N ASP A 206 -0.64 3.65 0.44
CA ASP A 206 -1.44 4.87 0.64
C ASP A 206 -2.72 4.89 -0.23
N LYS A 207 -2.66 4.36 -1.45
CA LYS A 207 -3.81 4.25 -2.37
C LYS A 207 -4.94 3.32 -1.86
N GLU A 208 -4.63 2.41 -0.96
CA GLU A 208 -5.60 1.47 -0.39
C GLU A 208 -6.31 2.01 0.85
N LEU A 209 -5.83 3.11 1.46
CA LEU A 209 -6.41 3.70 2.69
C LEU A 209 -7.91 3.98 2.54
N THR A 210 -8.32 4.56 1.41
CA THR A 210 -9.73 4.87 1.13
C THR A 210 -10.63 3.64 1.07
N ARG A 211 -10.08 2.47 0.69
CA ARG A 211 -10.83 1.21 0.60
C ARG A 211 -11.18 0.62 1.97
N TYR A 212 -10.42 0.97 3.02
CA TYR A 212 -10.72 0.57 4.40
C TYR A 212 -11.79 1.48 5.03
N GLY A 213 -11.93 2.71 4.53
CA GLY A 213 -12.93 3.67 5.00
C GLY A 213 -12.89 3.87 6.52
N PRO A 214 -14.05 3.82 7.21
CA PRO A 214 -14.14 4.07 8.65
C PRO A 214 -13.43 3.01 9.53
N TYR A 215 -13.07 1.86 8.97
CA TYR A 215 -12.41 0.77 9.70
C TYR A 215 -10.90 0.96 9.81
N MET A 216 -10.34 1.95 9.09
CA MET A 216 -8.89 2.12 9.02
C MET A 216 -8.26 2.44 10.38
N ASP A 217 -8.91 3.24 11.22
CA ASP A 217 -8.39 3.60 12.55
C ASP A 217 -8.21 2.38 13.44
N GLU A 218 -9.14 1.43 13.39
CA GLU A 218 -9.06 0.20 14.17
C GLU A 218 -7.97 -0.73 13.64
N VAL A 219 -7.85 -0.84 12.33
CA VAL A 219 -6.81 -1.66 11.69
C VAL A 219 -5.43 -1.04 11.90
N ALA A 220 -5.29 0.29 11.78
CA ALA A 220 -4.04 0.99 12.01
C ALA A 220 -3.60 1.00 13.48
N ALA A 221 -4.49 0.74 14.44
CA ALA A 221 -4.12 0.58 15.85
C ALA A 221 -3.25 -0.66 16.13
N VAL A 222 -3.11 -1.57 15.14
CA VAL A 222 -2.36 -2.82 15.22
C VAL A 222 -1.14 -2.77 14.29
N ARG A 223 -0.02 -3.43 14.68
CA ARG A 223 1.10 -3.62 13.76
C ARG A 223 0.68 -4.50 12.58
N PRO A 224 1.04 -4.13 11.33
CA PRO A 224 0.83 -5.00 10.19
C PRO A 224 1.63 -6.30 10.33
N GLY A 225 1.10 -7.38 9.76
CA GLY A 225 1.70 -8.71 9.81
C GLY A 225 2.31 -9.17 8.49
N LEU A 226 3.25 -10.12 8.56
CA LEU A 226 3.68 -10.91 7.42
C LEU A 226 2.54 -11.80 6.96
N THR A 227 1.88 -12.47 7.90
CA THR A 227 0.68 -13.25 7.66
C THR A 227 -0.49 -12.69 8.48
N GLY A 228 -1.70 -13.05 8.12
CA GLY A 228 -2.91 -12.57 8.79
C GLY A 228 -4.12 -13.41 8.45
N LEU A 229 -5.23 -13.08 9.08
CA LEU A 229 -6.45 -13.87 9.02
C LEU A 229 -6.96 -14.05 7.57
N TRP A 230 -6.97 -13.01 6.75
CA TRP A 230 -7.43 -13.15 5.38
C TRP A 230 -6.45 -13.90 4.46
N GLN A 231 -5.12 -13.83 4.72
CA GLN A 231 -4.12 -14.57 3.96
C GLN A 231 -4.29 -16.08 4.11
N VAL A 232 -4.79 -16.55 5.26
CA VAL A 232 -5.04 -17.97 5.51
C VAL A 232 -6.47 -18.40 5.24
N SER A 233 -7.40 -17.45 4.96
CA SER A 233 -8.84 -17.72 4.77
C SER A 233 -9.28 -17.76 3.30
N GLY A 234 -8.39 -17.61 2.33
CA GLY A 234 -8.76 -17.68 0.91
C GLY A 234 -7.93 -16.76 0.00
N ARG A 235 -6.95 -16.01 0.53
CA ARG A 235 -5.98 -15.21 -0.24
C ARG A 235 -6.63 -14.31 -1.29
N ASN A 236 -6.18 -14.43 -2.55
CA ASN A 236 -6.63 -13.60 -3.66
C ASN A 236 -8.07 -13.90 -4.12
N ASN A 237 -8.66 -15.04 -3.75
CA ASN A 237 -10.04 -15.38 -4.09
C ASN A 237 -11.08 -14.61 -3.25
N LEU A 238 -10.63 -13.87 -2.23
CA LEU A 238 -11.51 -13.03 -1.42
C LEU A 238 -11.71 -11.68 -2.06
N SER A 239 -12.98 -11.21 -2.09
CA SER A 239 -13.26 -9.81 -2.46
C SER A 239 -12.55 -8.85 -1.49
N TYR A 240 -12.20 -7.65 -1.98
CA TYR A 240 -11.51 -6.66 -1.16
C TYR A 240 -12.28 -6.32 0.14
N LYS A 241 -13.60 -6.17 0.03
CA LYS A 241 -14.49 -5.94 1.20
C LYS A 241 -14.37 -7.06 2.25
N LYS A 242 -14.24 -8.33 1.81
CA LYS A 242 -14.07 -9.46 2.72
C LYS A 242 -12.69 -9.46 3.38
N ARG A 243 -11.63 -9.05 2.67
CA ARG A 243 -10.28 -8.87 3.25
C ARG A 243 -10.29 -7.81 4.35
N VAL A 244 -10.90 -6.65 4.10
CA VAL A 244 -11.04 -5.57 5.11
C VAL A 244 -11.79 -6.06 6.36
N LYS A 245 -12.89 -6.81 6.19
CA LYS A 245 -13.64 -7.38 7.32
C LYS A 245 -12.80 -8.36 8.15
N LEU A 246 -11.97 -9.18 7.50
CA LEU A 246 -11.08 -10.13 8.20
C LEU A 246 -9.94 -9.42 8.91
N ASP A 247 -9.35 -8.37 8.33
CA ASP A 247 -8.35 -7.55 9.00
C ASP A 247 -8.94 -6.84 10.24
N LEU A 248 -10.16 -6.33 10.11
CA LEU A 248 -10.89 -5.73 11.23
C LEU A 248 -11.22 -6.77 12.33
N ALA A 249 -11.68 -7.96 11.94
CA ALA A 249 -11.96 -9.05 12.87
C ALA A 249 -10.70 -9.46 13.64
N TYR A 250 -9.56 -9.54 12.95
CA TYR A 250 -8.28 -9.79 13.60
C TYR A 250 -7.90 -8.63 14.56
N ALA A 251 -8.03 -7.38 14.15
CA ALA A 251 -7.69 -6.22 14.98
C ALA A 251 -8.49 -6.20 16.29
N ARG A 252 -9.77 -6.60 16.24
CA ARG A 252 -10.69 -6.65 17.39
C ARG A 252 -10.48 -7.89 18.27
N GLY A 253 -10.27 -9.07 17.63
CA GLY A 253 -10.24 -10.36 18.31
C GLY A 253 -8.84 -10.96 18.53
N ARG A 254 -7.78 -10.19 18.33
CA ARG A 254 -6.39 -10.67 18.44
C ARG A 254 -6.10 -11.34 19.80
N SER A 255 -5.53 -12.52 19.73
CA SER A 255 -5.10 -13.30 20.89
C SER A 255 -3.89 -14.15 20.52
N PHE A 256 -3.13 -14.62 21.51
CA PHE A 256 -1.99 -15.52 21.27
C PHE A 256 -2.44 -16.82 20.58
N VAL A 257 -3.59 -17.36 20.98
CA VAL A 257 -4.16 -18.59 20.38
C VAL A 257 -4.52 -18.37 18.91
N LEU A 258 -5.12 -17.22 18.58
CA LEU A 258 -5.44 -16.87 17.21
C LEU A 258 -4.17 -16.70 16.37
N ASP A 259 -3.15 -16.03 16.90
CA ASP A 259 -1.87 -15.86 16.22
C ASP A 259 -1.23 -17.21 15.92
N PHE A 260 -1.19 -18.12 16.91
CA PHE A 260 -0.66 -19.46 16.72
C PHE A 260 -1.42 -20.26 15.68
N ALA A 261 -2.75 -20.20 15.72
CA ALA A 261 -3.60 -20.85 14.71
C ALA A 261 -3.36 -20.30 13.30
N ILE A 262 -3.16 -18.99 13.15
CA ILE A 262 -2.84 -18.36 11.87
C ILE A 262 -1.46 -18.82 11.37
N ILE A 263 -0.46 -18.89 12.24
CA ILE A 263 0.89 -19.38 11.88
C ILE A 263 0.81 -20.82 11.37
N LEU A 264 0.14 -21.73 12.12
CA LEU A 264 -0.03 -23.12 11.66
C LEU A 264 -0.73 -23.22 10.31
N ARG A 265 -1.82 -22.45 10.11
CA ARG A 265 -2.51 -22.41 8.82
C ARG A 265 -1.64 -21.84 7.71
N THR A 266 -0.76 -20.89 8.01
CA THR A 266 0.19 -20.33 7.04
C THR A 266 1.14 -21.40 6.52
N PHE A 267 1.70 -22.23 7.40
CA PHE A 267 2.51 -23.38 6.98
C PHE A 267 1.71 -24.36 6.10
N GLY A 268 0.46 -24.67 6.47
CA GLY A 268 -0.39 -25.50 5.65
C GLY A 268 -0.63 -24.92 4.24
N VAL A 269 -0.83 -23.61 4.15
CA VAL A 269 -1.05 -22.92 2.87
C VAL A 269 0.23 -22.84 2.03
N LEU A 270 1.41 -22.77 2.66
CA LEU A 270 2.71 -22.74 1.95
C LEU A 270 3.13 -24.12 1.46
N LEU A 271 2.89 -25.16 2.25
CA LEU A 271 3.30 -26.55 1.97
C LEU A 271 2.31 -27.28 1.04
N LEU A 272 1.04 -26.91 1.08
CA LEU A 272 0.00 -27.47 0.22
C LEU A 272 -0.48 -26.40 -0.75
N PRO A 273 0.23 -26.17 -1.86
CA PRO A 273 -0.20 -25.22 -2.88
C PRO A 273 -1.40 -25.78 -3.63
N MET A 274 -2.57 -25.78 -2.97
CA MET A 274 -3.83 -25.84 -3.69
C MET A 274 -3.93 -24.52 -4.47
N ASP A 275 -4.36 -24.56 -5.73
CA ASP A 275 -4.50 -23.43 -6.67
C ASP A 275 -5.40 -22.29 -6.15
N ARG A 276 -5.02 -21.69 -5.03
CA ARG A 276 -5.77 -20.61 -4.36
C ARG A 276 -5.09 -19.26 -4.61
N GLY A 277 -4.96 -18.92 -5.91
CA GLY A 277 -4.65 -17.53 -6.32
C GLY A 277 -3.28 -17.01 -5.89
N ALA A 278 -2.23 -17.82 -5.97
CA ALA A 278 -0.86 -17.31 -5.97
C ALA A 278 -0.54 -16.79 -7.39
N TYR A 279 -0.46 -15.47 -7.54
CA TYR A 279 0.04 -14.78 -8.73
C TYR A 279 1.27 -13.99 -8.37
#